data_27b4e5568202bb66ab7bcbf3c47a3853
#
_entry.id   27b4e5568202bb66ab7bcbf3c47a3853
#
_cell.length_a   1.000
_cell.length_b   1.000
_cell.length_c   1.000
_cell.angle_alpha   90.00
_cell.angle_beta   90.00
_cell.angle_gamma   90.00
#
_symmetry.space_group_name_H-M   'P 1'
#
loop_
_entity.id
_entity.type
_entity.pdbx_description
1 polymer ?
#
loop_
_entity_poly.entity_id
_entity_poly.type
_entity_poly.pdbx_seq_one_letter_code
_entity_poly.pdbx_strand_id
1 'polypeptide(L)'
;MKYTHLLFDMDNTLYPASSAMDKGITRRMLECVAEFFHCDMEQAIALRSEWIVHYSTTLEWLRSEGLTDIEGFLAHVHPSNEADELPLQPGLREFLISLNMPMSILTNAPHEHADTVLGKLGIADLFEAVTDIRDAGFNGKPYPDSYMAALRKVGAAIENTLFLDDMQKYTDGWVALGGTAVLIGDQNGKPLTEDAESMKKARAANTTGRPGKTIRLASIYEIGSVL
;
A
#
# COMPACT_ATOMS: atom_id res chain seq x y z
N MET A 1 26.49 2.59 -1.47
CA MET A 1 25.18 1.95 -1.29
C MET A 1 24.45 1.97 -2.62
N LYS A 2 23.67 0.94 -2.90
CA LYS A 2 22.96 0.82 -4.20
C LYS A 2 21.71 1.69 -4.24
N TYR A 3 21.05 1.88 -3.10
CA TYR A 3 19.86 2.69 -2.95
C TYR A 3 20.14 3.94 -2.14
N THR A 4 19.41 5.01 -2.40
CA THR A 4 19.51 6.29 -1.70
C THR A 4 18.19 6.70 -1.03
N HIS A 5 17.11 5.95 -1.26
CA HIS A 5 15.79 6.19 -0.71
C HIS A 5 15.03 4.88 -0.47
N LEU A 6 14.24 4.84 0.60
CA LEU A 6 13.33 3.75 0.91
C LEU A 6 11.89 4.25 0.82
N LEU A 7 11.09 3.60 -0.02
CA LEU A 7 9.67 3.86 -0.17
C LEU A 7 8.89 2.71 0.46
N PHE A 8 8.21 2.97 1.57
CA PHE A 8 7.44 1.96 2.29
C PHE A 8 5.95 2.05 1.97
N ASP A 9 5.33 0.92 1.73
CA ASP A 9 3.95 0.75 2.12
C ASP A 9 3.83 0.78 3.65
N MET A 10 2.64 1.03 4.16
CA MET A 10 2.39 1.16 5.59
C MET A 10 1.68 -0.05 6.18
N ASP A 11 0.47 -0.33 5.69
CA ASP A 11 -0.43 -1.31 6.26
C ASP A 11 0.07 -2.73 6.02
N ASN A 12 0.22 -3.52 7.08
CA ASN A 12 0.75 -4.88 7.04
C ASN A 12 2.23 -4.99 6.60
N THR A 13 2.88 -3.86 6.33
CA THR A 13 4.30 -3.76 6.03
C THR A 13 5.09 -3.29 7.25
N LEU A 14 4.70 -2.18 7.89
CA LEU A 14 5.33 -1.65 9.11
C LEU A 14 4.84 -2.32 10.40
N TYR A 15 3.73 -3.02 10.33
CA TYR A 15 3.14 -3.79 11.42
C TYR A 15 2.41 -5.03 10.87
N PRO A 16 2.18 -6.07 11.70
CA PRO A 16 1.61 -7.34 11.21
C PRO A 16 0.14 -7.22 10.77
N ALA A 17 -0.21 -7.92 9.68
CA ALA A 17 -1.58 -8.07 9.13
C ALA A 17 -2.60 -8.70 10.10
N SER A 18 -2.18 -9.23 11.23
CA SER A 18 -3.05 -9.89 12.21
C SER A 18 -3.74 -8.92 13.18
N SER A 19 -3.59 -7.61 12.97
CA SER A 19 -4.14 -6.59 13.88
C SER A 19 -5.67 -6.59 13.89
N ALA A 20 -6.28 -6.21 15.01
CA ALA A 20 -7.72 -6.00 15.10
C ALA A 20 -8.16 -4.84 14.19
N MET A 21 -7.29 -3.84 14.01
CA MET A 21 -7.48 -2.71 13.10
C MET A 21 -7.69 -3.17 11.66
N ASP A 22 -6.84 -4.05 11.12
CA ASP A 22 -6.98 -4.57 9.75
C ASP A 22 -8.32 -5.30 9.53
N LYS A 23 -8.75 -6.10 10.52
CA LYS A 23 -10.08 -6.74 10.48
C LYS A 23 -11.21 -5.71 10.52
N GLY A 24 -11.05 -4.65 11.31
CA GLY A 24 -11.98 -3.53 11.38
C GLY A 24 -12.11 -2.79 10.04
N ILE A 25 -11.00 -2.48 9.39
CA ILE A 25 -10.95 -1.87 8.05
C ILE A 25 -11.68 -2.75 7.02
N THR A 26 -11.36 -4.04 6.98
CA THR A 26 -12.01 -4.99 6.07
C THR A 26 -13.52 -5.05 6.32
N ARG A 27 -13.97 -5.09 7.57
CA ARG A 27 -15.39 -5.10 7.92
C ARG A 27 -16.09 -3.84 7.42
N ARG A 28 -15.53 -2.64 7.66
CA ARG A 28 -16.11 -1.36 7.22
C ARG A 28 -16.13 -1.24 5.70
N MET A 29 -15.13 -1.77 4.98
CA MET A 29 -15.18 -1.87 3.52
C MET A 29 -16.37 -2.72 3.06
N LEU A 30 -16.65 -3.85 3.73
CA LEU A 30 -17.77 -4.72 3.41
C LEU A 30 -19.13 -4.07 3.75
N GLU A 31 -19.19 -3.29 4.83
CA GLU A 31 -20.36 -2.47 5.16
C GLU A 31 -20.69 -1.48 4.03
N CYS A 32 -19.67 -0.80 3.49
CA CYS A 32 -19.86 0.07 2.31
C CYS A 32 -20.35 -0.69 1.08
N VAL A 33 -19.81 -1.89 0.83
CA VAL A 33 -20.28 -2.74 -0.29
C VAL A 33 -21.74 -3.13 -0.08
N ALA A 34 -22.12 -3.57 1.12
CA ALA A 34 -23.49 -3.98 1.45
C ALA A 34 -24.47 -2.80 1.27
N GLU A 35 -24.11 -1.61 1.74
CA GLU A 35 -24.92 -0.41 1.59
C GLU A 35 -25.06 -0.01 0.11
N PHE A 36 -23.94 0.02 -0.63
CA PHE A 36 -23.94 0.44 -2.03
C PHE A 36 -24.79 -0.46 -2.94
N PHE A 37 -24.69 -1.78 -2.75
CA PHE A 37 -25.45 -2.76 -3.54
C PHE A 37 -26.80 -3.15 -2.92
N HIS A 38 -27.19 -2.57 -1.78
CA HIS A 38 -28.42 -2.89 -1.06
C HIS A 38 -28.55 -4.40 -0.76
N CYS A 39 -27.49 -5.01 -0.30
CA CYS A 39 -27.39 -6.45 -0.04
C CYS A 39 -26.98 -6.74 1.42
N ASP A 40 -27.11 -7.99 1.84
CA ASP A 40 -26.63 -8.41 3.15
C ASP A 40 -25.10 -8.62 3.18
N MET A 41 -24.55 -8.83 4.37
CA MET A 41 -23.10 -8.97 4.56
C MET A 41 -22.52 -10.22 3.86
N GLU A 42 -23.28 -11.32 3.78
CA GLU A 42 -22.84 -12.55 3.11
C GLU A 42 -22.71 -12.30 1.60
N GLN A 43 -23.68 -11.63 1.02
CA GLN A 43 -23.64 -11.21 -0.37
C GLN A 43 -22.52 -10.19 -0.64
N ALA A 44 -22.30 -9.25 0.27
CA ALA A 44 -21.20 -8.27 0.15
C ALA A 44 -19.82 -8.96 0.15
N ILE A 45 -19.63 -9.97 1.00
CA ILE A 45 -18.40 -10.78 1.02
C ILE A 45 -18.21 -11.51 -0.32
N ALA A 46 -19.26 -12.14 -0.84
CA ALA A 46 -19.22 -12.86 -2.11
C ALA A 46 -18.88 -11.91 -3.27
N LEU A 47 -19.60 -10.80 -3.38
CA LEU A 47 -19.36 -9.76 -4.40
C LEU A 47 -17.94 -9.24 -4.34
N ARG A 48 -17.47 -8.81 -3.15
CA ARG A 48 -16.10 -8.29 -3.01
C ARG A 48 -15.06 -9.34 -3.38
N SER A 49 -15.26 -10.61 -3.01
CA SER A 49 -14.32 -11.68 -3.34
C SER A 49 -14.25 -11.95 -4.85
N GLU A 50 -15.34 -11.81 -5.56
CA GLU A 50 -15.42 -11.96 -7.01
C GLU A 50 -14.73 -10.79 -7.73
N TRP A 51 -15.01 -9.56 -7.32
CA TRP A 51 -14.63 -8.36 -8.09
C TRP A 51 -13.28 -7.77 -7.72
N ILE A 52 -12.81 -7.91 -6.46
CA ILE A 52 -11.56 -7.27 -6.01
C ILE A 52 -10.31 -7.75 -6.78
N VAL A 53 -10.39 -8.91 -7.43
CA VAL A 53 -9.31 -9.43 -8.26
C VAL A 53 -9.11 -8.64 -9.55
N HIS A 54 -10.10 -7.85 -9.97
CA HIS A 54 -10.08 -7.03 -11.19
C HIS A 54 -9.69 -5.57 -10.92
N TYR A 55 -9.60 -5.16 -9.64
CA TYR A 55 -9.36 -3.78 -9.23
C TYR A 55 -8.18 -3.66 -8.25
N SER A 56 -7.59 -2.48 -8.15
CA SER A 56 -6.51 -2.23 -7.19
C SER A 56 -7.03 -2.21 -5.75
N THR A 57 -8.20 -1.60 -5.55
CA THR A 57 -8.84 -1.40 -4.24
C THR A 57 -10.35 -1.57 -4.32
N THR A 58 -11.00 -1.78 -3.17
CA THR A 58 -12.47 -1.77 -3.07
C THR A 58 -13.04 -0.40 -3.49
N LEU A 59 -12.35 0.69 -3.17
CA LEU A 59 -12.74 2.03 -3.60
C LEU A 59 -12.78 2.15 -5.12
N GLU A 60 -11.74 1.67 -5.81
CA GLU A 60 -11.70 1.71 -7.28
C GLU A 60 -12.86 0.94 -7.89
N TRP A 61 -13.14 -0.26 -7.38
CA TRP A 61 -14.28 -1.05 -7.82
C TRP A 61 -15.60 -0.30 -7.64
N LEU A 62 -15.91 0.18 -6.43
CA LEU A 62 -17.16 0.90 -6.16
C LEU A 62 -17.30 2.18 -7.00
N ARG A 63 -16.18 2.88 -7.27
CA ARG A 63 -16.18 4.04 -8.18
C ARG A 63 -16.54 3.64 -9.62
N SER A 64 -16.06 2.50 -10.09
CA SER A 64 -16.42 2.00 -11.43
C SER A 64 -17.91 1.63 -11.53
N GLU A 65 -18.54 1.25 -10.43
CA GLU A 65 -19.97 0.98 -10.30
C GLU A 65 -20.82 2.24 -10.04
N GLY A 66 -20.16 3.42 -9.88
CA GLY A 66 -20.87 4.70 -9.74
C GLY A 66 -20.85 5.32 -8.33
N LEU A 67 -19.99 4.86 -7.42
CA LEU A 67 -19.78 5.53 -6.13
C LEU A 67 -19.23 6.95 -6.37
N THR A 68 -19.95 7.96 -5.90
CA THR A 68 -19.57 9.38 -6.02
C THR A 68 -19.08 9.99 -4.72
N ASP A 69 -19.56 9.51 -3.57
CA ASP A 69 -19.14 9.99 -2.25
C ASP A 69 -17.87 9.25 -1.80
N ILE A 70 -16.74 9.60 -2.41
CA ILE A 70 -15.44 9.01 -2.11
C ILE A 70 -14.98 9.36 -0.70
N GLU A 71 -15.17 10.61 -0.30
CA GLU A 71 -14.72 11.08 1.01
C GLU A 71 -15.55 10.43 2.14
N GLY A 72 -16.86 10.25 1.95
CA GLY A 72 -17.70 9.49 2.87
C GLY A 72 -17.25 8.04 3.01
N PHE A 73 -16.88 7.39 1.89
CA PHE A 73 -16.29 6.04 1.92
C PHE A 73 -15.01 6.01 2.74
N LEU A 74 -14.06 6.91 2.46
CA LEU A 74 -12.77 6.95 3.16
C LEU A 74 -12.96 7.21 4.67
N ALA A 75 -13.81 8.16 5.04
CA ALA A 75 -14.10 8.48 6.45
C ALA A 75 -14.78 7.33 7.19
N HIS A 76 -15.67 6.57 6.52
CA HIS A 76 -16.32 5.40 7.12
C HIS A 76 -15.32 4.26 7.31
N VAL A 77 -14.49 3.99 6.31
CA VAL A 77 -13.51 2.89 6.36
C VAL A 77 -12.40 3.16 7.37
N HIS A 78 -11.99 4.44 7.52
CA HIS A 78 -10.88 4.89 8.36
C HIS A 78 -11.33 5.92 9.42
N PRO A 79 -12.09 5.50 10.46
CA PRO A 79 -12.46 6.41 11.55
C PRO A 79 -11.24 6.80 12.38
N SER A 80 -11.26 7.99 12.97
CA SER A 80 -10.12 8.59 13.68
C SER A 80 -9.58 7.79 14.88
N ASN A 81 -10.34 6.83 15.39
CA ASN A 81 -9.96 5.97 16.52
C ASN A 81 -9.51 4.57 16.10
N GLU A 82 -9.36 4.28 14.81
CA GLU A 82 -9.05 2.91 14.35
C GLU A 82 -7.70 2.40 14.84
N ALA A 83 -6.69 3.28 14.96
CA ALA A 83 -5.37 2.89 15.45
C ALA A 83 -5.31 2.64 16.97
N ASP A 84 -6.40 2.84 17.72
CA ASP A 84 -6.45 2.46 19.13
C ASP A 84 -6.22 0.96 19.33
N GLU A 85 -6.66 0.16 18.36
CA GLU A 85 -6.52 -1.30 18.35
C GLU A 85 -5.17 -1.79 17.79
N LEU A 86 -4.31 -0.86 17.31
CA LEU A 86 -3.00 -1.21 16.79
C LEU A 86 -2.04 -1.45 17.94
N PRO A 87 -1.44 -2.65 18.08
CA PRO A 87 -0.44 -2.90 19.09
C PRO A 87 0.85 -2.14 18.80
N LEU A 88 1.48 -1.63 19.84
CA LEU A 88 2.80 -1.03 19.72
C LEU A 88 3.80 -2.03 19.12
N GLN A 89 4.75 -1.51 18.35
CA GLN A 89 5.83 -2.28 17.73
C GLN A 89 7.17 -1.95 18.40
N PRO A 90 7.51 -2.59 19.55
CA PRO A 90 8.76 -2.31 20.26
C PRO A 90 9.98 -2.54 19.35
N GLY A 91 10.90 -1.58 19.30
CA GLY A 91 12.10 -1.66 18.49
C GLY A 91 11.94 -1.22 17.03
N LEU A 92 10.71 -0.97 16.54
CA LEU A 92 10.48 -0.52 15.15
C LEU A 92 11.15 0.83 14.90
N ARG A 93 10.98 1.79 15.81
CA ARG A 93 11.56 3.12 15.67
C ARG A 93 13.09 3.06 15.61
N GLU A 94 13.71 2.36 16.55
CA GLU A 94 15.16 2.19 16.62
C GLU A 94 15.69 1.48 15.38
N PHE A 95 14.97 0.48 14.91
CA PHE A 95 15.30 -0.21 13.68
C PHE A 95 15.29 0.73 12.47
N LEU A 96 14.20 1.50 12.27
CA LEU A 96 14.09 2.44 11.14
C LEU A 96 15.19 3.52 11.21
N ILE A 97 15.50 4.06 12.38
CA ILE A 97 16.61 5.00 12.56
C ILE A 97 17.94 4.36 12.18
N SER A 98 18.16 3.08 12.52
CA SER A 98 19.41 2.36 12.22
C SER A 98 19.68 2.19 10.72
N LEU A 99 18.65 2.27 9.87
CA LEU A 99 18.81 2.20 8.41
C LEU A 99 19.59 3.41 7.86
N ASN A 100 19.54 4.54 8.56
CA ASN A 100 20.27 5.77 8.21
C ASN A 100 20.08 6.19 6.75
N MET A 101 18.85 6.15 6.27
CA MET A 101 18.46 6.45 4.90
C MET A 101 17.19 7.32 4.88
N PRO A 102 17.02 8.22 3.91
CA PRO A 102 15.76 8.90 3.64
C PRO A 102 14.63 7.90 3.40
N MET A 103 13.46 8.15 3.98
CA MET A 103 12.29 7.28 3.91
C MET A 103 11.03 8.06 3.60
N SER A 104 10.12 7.45 2.84
CA SER A 104 8.76 7.97 2.62
C SER A 104 7.74 6.84 2.58
N ILE A 105 6.46 7.22 2.70
CA ILE A 105 5.32 6.31 2.65
C ILE A 105 4.57 6.46 1.32
N LEU A 106 4.10 5.33 0.79
CA LEU A 106 3.11 5.25 -0.28
C LEU A 106 2.01 4.28 0.13
N THR A 107 0.84 4.82 0.46
CA THR A 107 -0.32 4.02 0.88
C THR A 107 -1.52 4.19 -0.05
N ASN A 108 -2.36 3.16 -0.14
CA ASN A 108 -3.67 3.23 -0.80
C ASN A 108 -4.79 3.68 0.17
N ALA A 109 -4.44 3.98 1.42
CA ALA A 109 -5.33 4.59 2.41
C ALA A 109 -5.28 6.13 2.34
N PRO A 110 -6.21 6.85 2.99
CA PRO A 110 -6.16 8.31 3.09
C PRO A 110 -5.09 8.80 4.06
N HIS A 111 -4.72 10.07 3.94
CA HIS A 111 -3.68 10.70 4.76
C HIS A 111 -3.99 10.64 6.27
N GLU A 112 -5.24 10.82 6.62
CA GLU A 112 -5.73 10.78 8.00
C GLU A 112 -5.47 9.42 8.67
N HIS A 113 -5.61 8.33 7.92
CA HIS A 113 -5.24 6.99 8.37
C HIS A 113 -3.72 6.90 8.60
N ALA A 114 -2.93 7.38 7.66
CA ALA A 114 -1.47 7.35 7.80
C ALA A 114 -1.00 8.16 9.02
N ASP A 115 -1.54 9.37 9.23
CA ASP A 115 -1.23 10.19 10.40
C ASP A 115 -1.53 9.46 11.70
N THR A 116 -2.70 8.82 11.78
CA THR A 116 -3.14 8.10 12.96
C THR A 116 -2.27 6.89 13.25
N VAL A 117 -1.94 6.09 12.24
CA VAL A 117 -1.10 4.89 12.36
C VAL A 117 0.34 5.25 12.70
N LEU A 118 0.96 6.15 11.92
CA LEU A 118 2.36 6.57 12.15
C LEU A 118 2.53 7.27 13.50
N GLY A 119 1.53 8.07 13.90
CA GLY A 119 1.49 8.68 15.23
C GLY A 119 1.42 7.64 16.35
N LYS A 120 0.54 6.64 16.22
CA LYS A 120 0.42 5.52 17.18
C LYS A 120 1.71 4.72 17.31
N LEU A 121 2.39 4.48 16.20
CA LEU A 121 3.67 3.76 16.17
C LEU A 121 4.85 4.62 16.64
N GLY A 122 4.67 5.95 16.75
CA GLY A 122 5.72 6.89 17.18
C GLY A 122 6.84 7.05 16.16
N ILE A 123 6.52 6.98 14.87
CA ILE A 123 7.50 7.00 13.76
C ILE A 123 7.20 8.04 12.68
N ALA A 124 6.19 8.89 12.85
CA ALA A 124 5.77 9.86 11.84
C ALA A 124 6.90 10.80 11.41
N ASP A 125 7.74 11.23 12.36
CA ASP A 125 8.88 12.12 12.13
C ASP A 125 10.06 11.50 11.39
N LEU A 126 10.02 10.20 11.10
CA LEU A 126 11.07 9.50 10.38
C LEU A 126 10.86 9.51 8.85
N PHE A 127 9.69 9.90 8.37
CA PHE A 127 9.33 9.92 6.96
C PHE A 127 9.28 11.34 6.40
N GLU A 128 9.98 11.56 5.28
CA GLU A 128 10.03 12.87 4.61
C GLU A 128 8.68 13.25 3.98
N ALA A 129 7.91 12.27 3.56
CA ALA A 129 6.59 12.47 2.95
C ALA A 129 5.71 11.24 3.09
N VAL A 130 4.40 11.47 3.12
CA VAL A 130 3.35 10.48 2.92
C VAL A 130 2.66 10.78 1.60
N THR A 131 2.55 9.79 0.74
CA THR A 131 1.76 9.83 -0.51
C THR A 131 0.56 8.92 -0.31
N ASP A 132 -0.62 9.50 -0.36
CA ASP A 132 -1.88 8.82 -0.12
C ASP A 132 -2.67 8.56 -1.41
N ILE A 133 -3.84 7.94 -1.29
CA ILE A 133 -4.70 7.60 -2.42
C ILE A 133 -5.17 8.83 -3.21
N ARG A 134 -5.30 10.01 -2.58
CA ARG A 134 -5.72 11.26 -3.24
C ARG A 134 -4.61 11.85 -4.11
N ASP A 135 -3.35 11.75 -3.69
CA ASP A 135 -2.18 12.22 -4.44
C ASP A 135 -2.07 11.57 -5.83
N ALA A 136 -2.61 10.36 -5.98
CA ALA A 136 -2.67 9.60 -7.22
C ALA A 136 -4.03 9.69 -7.94
N GLY A 137 -4.89 10.63 -7.57
CA GLY A 137 -6.21 10.80 -8.16
C GLY A 137 -7.13 9.59 -7.94
N PHE A 138 -6.99 8.95 -6.78
CA PHE A 138 -7.70 7.72 -6.36
C PHE A 138 -7.40 6.47 -7.23
N ASN A 139 -6.31 6.51 -7.99
CA ASN A 139 -5.74 5.35 -8.67
C ASN A 139 -4.45 4.95 -7.94
N GLY A 140 -4.61 4.21 -6.85
CA GLY A 140 -3.51 3.80 -5.99
C GLY A 140 -2.56 2.77 -6.63
N LYS A 141 -1.70 2.16 -5.82
CA LYS A 141 -0.92 1.00 -6.25
C LYS A 141 -1.86 -0.09 -6.80
N PRO A 142 -1.55 -0.78 -7.88
CA PRO A 142 -0.29 -0.85 -8.62
C PRO A 142 -0.18 0.10 -9.83
N TYR A 143 -0.99 1.13 -9.93
CA TYR A 143 -0.93 2.04 -11.08
C TYR A 143 0.33 2.92 -11.06
N PRO A 144 0.96 3.16 -12.23
CA PRO A 144 2.20 3.95 -12.35
C PRO A 144 2.13 5.32 -11.68
N ASP A 145 0.98 5.99 -11.78
CA ASP A 145 0.81 7.36 -11.30
C ASP A 145 1.02 7.47 -9.79
N SER A 146 0.64 6.44 -9.01
CA SER A 146 0.85 6.40 -7.55
C SER A 146 2.34 6.39 -7.20
N TYR A 147 3.11 5.55 -7.85
CA TYR A 147 4.57 5.47 -7.63
C TYR A 147 5.28 6.74 -8.08
N MET A 148 4.87 7.28 -9.23
CA MET A 148 5.46 8.51 -9.75
C MET A 148 5.09 9.74 -8.91
N ALA A 149 3.91 9.75 -8.28
CA ALA A 149 3.53 10.78 -7.32
C ALA A 149 4.45 10.74 -6.08
N ALA A 150 4.68 9.53 -5.52
CA ALA A 150 5.57 9.35 -4.37
C ALA A 150 7.02 9.79 -4.70
N LEU A 151 7.56 9.37 -5.82
CA LEU A 151 8.91 9.74 -6.25
C LEU A 151 9.06 11.25 -6.46
N ARG A 152 8.08 11.90 -7.10
CA ARG A 152 8.10 13.36 -7.29
C ARG A 152 8.06 14.13 -5.98
N LYS A 153 7.31 13.64 -5.00
CA LYS A 153 7.15 14.30 -3.68
C LYS A 153 8.47 14.44 -2.93
N VAL A 154 9.37 13.47 -3.11
CA VAL A 154 10.69 13.43 -2.44
C VAL A 154 11.87 13.65 -3.39
N GLY A 155 11.64 13.90 -4.67
CA GLY A 155 12.70 14.10 -5.66
C GLY A 155 13.58 12.87 -5.90
N ALA A 156 13.05 11.66 -5.64
CA ALA A 156 13.79 10.42 -5.81
C ALA A 156 13.62 9.82 -7.22
N ALA A 157 14.58 9.00 -7.64
CA ALA A 157 14.53 8.25 -8.89
C ALA A 157 14.25 6.76 -8.62
N ILE A 158 13.48 6.12 -9.50
CA ILE A 158 13.04 4.73 -9.33
C ILE A 158 14.20 3.74 -9.21
N GLU A 159 15.26 3.95 -9.96
CA GLU A 159 16.47 3.09 -9.98
C GLU A 159 17.28 3.16 -8.67
N ASN A 160 17.12 4.24 -7.90
CA ASN A 160 17.80 4.49 -6.63
C ASN A 160 16.89 4.30 -5.42
N THR A 161 15.61 3.94 -5.65
CA THR A 161 14.62 3.72 -4.60
C THR A 161 14.34 2.23 -4.45
N LEU A 162 14.34 1.76 -3.20
CA LEU A 162 13.88 0.43 -2.85
C LEU A 162 12.44 0.54 -2.32
N PHE A 163 11.50 -0.12 -2.99
CA PHE A 163 10.10 -0.15 -2.59
C PHE A 163 9.81 -1.40 -1.76
N LEU A 164 9.08 -1.22 -0.65
CA LEU A 164 8.72 -2.31 0.27
C LEU A 164 7.20 -2.37 0.44
N ASP A 165 6.63 -3.55 0.25
CA ASP A 165 5.18 -3.77 0.31
C ASP A 165 4.89 -5.24 0.65
N ASP A 166 3.77 -5.53 1.31
CA ASP A 166 3.34 -6.89 1.63
C ASP A 166 2.52 -7.53 0.50
N MET A 167 2.05 -6.74 -0.48
CA MET A 167 1.21 -7.20 -1.57
C MET A 167 2.01 -7.44 -2.86
N GLN A 168 1.98 -8.70 -3.34
CA GLN A 168 2.66 -9.08 -4.59
C GLN A 168 2.25 -8.18 -5.77
N LYS A 169 0.96 -7.87 -5.94
CA LYS A 169 0.48 -7.03 -7.05
C LYS A 169 1.09 -5.63 -7.04
N TYR A 170 1.37 -5.08 -5.85
CA TYR A 170 1.94 -3.75 -5.71
C TYR A 170 3.46 -3.78 -5.99
N THR A 171 4.16 -4.80 -5.48
CA THR A 171 5.57 -4.98 -5.84
C THR A 171 5.76 -5.25 -7.34
N ASP A 172 4.85 -5.98 -7.98
CA ASP A 172 4.88 -6.25 -9.42
C ASP A 172 4.67 -4.97 -10.25
N GLY A 173 3.78 -4.07 -9.82
CA GLY A 173 3.60 -2.76 -10.44
C GLY A 173 4.88 -1.93 -10.44
N TRP A 174 5.58 -1.86 -9.30
CA TRP A 174 6.87 -1.19 -9.19
C TRP A 174 7.96 -1.83 -10.06
N VAL A 175 8.02 -3.16 -10.04
CA VAL A 175 8.98 -3.93 -10.86
C VAL A 175 8.73 -3.72 -12.35
N ALA A 176 7.48 -3.63 -12.78
CA ALA A 176 7.13 -3.34 -14.16
C ALA A 176 7.63 -1.97 -14.63
N LEU A 177 7.77 -0.99 -13.73
CA LEU A 177 8.39 0.31 -13.99
C LEU A 177 9.93 0.25 -14.04
N GLY A 178 10.53 -0.89 -13.74
CA GLY A 178 11.98 -1.10 -13.73
C GLY A 178 12.64 -0.91 -12.36
N GLY A 179 11.86 -0.74 -11.30
CA GLY A 179 12.34 -0.61 -9.93
C GLY A 179 12.69 -1.94 -9.27
N THR A 180 13.37 -1.88 -8.13
CA THR A 180 13.55 -3.04 -7.25
C THR A 180 12.55 -2.94 -6.11
N ALA A 181 11.81 -4.02 -5.86
CA ALA A 181 10.88 -4.14 -4.76
C ALA A 181 11.30 -5.22 -3.76
N VAL A 182 10.88 -5.04 -2.51
CA VAL A 182 10.93 -6.06 -1.46
C VAL A 182 9.49 -6.43 -1.11
N LEU A 183 9.16 -7.70 -1.32
CA LEU A 183 7.91 -8.27 -0.85
C LEU A 183 8.12 -8.77 0.58
N ILE A 184 7.36 -8.20 1.52
CA ILE A 184 7.45 -8.49 2.95
C ILE A 184 6.42 -9.56 3.35
N GLY A 185 6.82 -10.47 4.22
CA GLY A 185 5.96 -11.50 4.82
C GLY A 185 5.98 -12.83 4.06
N ASP A 186 5.48 -13.87 4.73
CA ASP A 186 5.29 -15.19 4.15
C ASP A 186 3.98 -15.21 3.36
N GLN A 187 4.07 -14.69 2.15
CA GLN A 187 2.98 -14.83 1.18
C GLN A 187 2.98 -16.27 0.68
N ASN A 188 2.33 -17.20 1.41
CA ASN A 188 1.85 -18.46 0.83
C ASN A 188 0.83 -18.14 -0.28
N GLY A 189 1.25 -17.20 -1.17
CA GLY A 189 0.43 -16.52 -2.11
C GLY A 189 0.11 -17.39 -3.29
N LYS A 190 -1.17 -17.59 -3.55
CA LYS A 190 -1.68 -17.84 -4.89
C LYS A 190 -1.07 -16.83 -5.84
N PRO A 191 -0.60 -17.25 -7.04
CA PRO A 191 -0.28 -16.30 -8.10
C PRO A 191 -1.53 -15.43 -8.30
N LEU A 192 -1.37 -14.12 -8.14
CA LEU A 192 -2.45 -13.21 -8.48
C LEU A 192 -2.72 -13.37 -9.96
N THR A 193 -4.00 -13.51 -10.32
CA THR A 193 -4.44 -13.25 -11.67
C THR A 193 -3.90 -11.88 -12.05
N GLU A 194 -3.04 -11.83 -13.06
CA GLU A 194 -2.46 -10.57 -13.53
C GLU A 194 -3.61 -9.60 -13.79
N ASP A 195 -3.66 -8.49 -13.06
CA ASP A 195 -4.40 -7.33 -13.54
C ASP A 195 -3.66 -6.84 -14.78
N ALA A 196 -4.08 -7.39 -15.91
CA ALA A 196 -3.37 -7.26 -17.17
C ALA A 196 -3.30 -5.80 -17.63
N GLU A 197 -4.20 -4.93 -17.18
CA GLU A 197 -4.23 -3.54 -17.62
C GLU A 197 -3.30 -2.64 -16.82
N SER A 198 -3.26 -2.75 -15.49
CA SER A 198 -2.33 -1.98 -14.66
C SER A 198 -0.89 -2.38 -14.94
N MET A 199 -0.61 -3.68 -15.12
CA MET A 199 0.71 -4.18 -15.49
C MET A 199 1.12 -3.73 -16.90
N LYS A 200 0.19 -3.67 -17.85
CA LYS A 200 0.45 -3.14 -19.19
C LYS A 200 0.78 -1.65 -19.15
N LYS A 201 0.03 -0.88 -18.37
CA LYS A 201 0.32 0.56 -18.15
C LYS A 201 1.68 0.77 -17.49
N ALA A 202 1.99 -0.02 -16.47
CA ALA A 202 3.27 0.04 -15.75
C ALA A 202 4.47 -0.29 -16.68
N ARG A 203 4.37 -1.36 -17.47
CA ARG A 203 5.41 -1.71 -18.46
C ARG A 203 5.60 -0.64 -19.54
N ALA A 204 4.49 -0.03 -20.00
CA ALA A 204 4.55 1.07 -20.95
C ALA A 204 5.17 2.36 -20.37
N ALA A 205 5.02 2.57 -19.06
CA ALA A 205 5.59 3.70 -18.33
C ALA A 205 7.06 3.47 -17.87
N ASN A 206 7.65 2.29 -18.13
CA ASN A 206 9.02 2.00 -17.78
C ASN A 206 10.00 2.83 -18.60
N THR A 207 10.52 3.90 -18.00
CA THR A 207 11.51 4.80 -18.62
C THR A 207 12.95 4.38 -18.36
N THR A 208 13.18 3.41 -17.45
CA THR A 208 14.52 2.97 -17.06
C THR A 208 15.17 2.07 -18.12
N GLY A 209 14.38 1.41 -18.96
CA GLY A 209 14.82 0.40 -19.91
C GLY A 209 15.44 -0.84 -19.24
N ARG A 210 15.37 -0.95 -17.91
CA ARG A 210 15.94 -2.06 -17.13
C ARG A 210 14.82 -2.96 -16.61
N PRO A 211 15.05 -4.28 -16.53
CA PRO A 211 14.14 -5.16 -15.82
C PRO A 211 14.22 -4.87 -14.32
N GLY A 212 13.07 -4.63 -13.71
CA GLY A 212 12.95 -4.59 -12.25
C GLY A 212 13.08 -5.99 -11.65
N LYS A 213 13.18 -6.05 -10.33
CA LYS A 213 13.22 -7.34 -9.62
C LYS A 213 12.51 -7.26 -8.29
N THR A 214 11.94 -8.38 -7.85
CA THR A 214 11.40 -8.57 -6.50
C THR A 214 12.38 -9.37 -5.65
N ILE A 215 12.62 -8.90 -4.43
CA ILE A 215 13.32 -9.61 -3.36
C ILE A 215 12.25 -10.02 -2.34
N ARG A 216 12.36 -11.19 -1.72
CA ARG A 216 11.41 -11.63 -0.68
C ARG A 216 12.11 -11.66 0.67
N LEU A 217 11.51 -11.04 1.66
CA LEU A 217 11.96 -11.05 3.05
C LEU A 217 10.78 -11.42 3.96
N ALA A 218 11.05 -12.15 5.02
CA ALA A 218 10.00 -12.51 5.99
C ALA A 218 9.55 -11.30 6.82
N SER A 219 10.43 -10.32 7.01
CA SER A 219 10.17 -9.13 7.82
C SER A 219 10.96 -7.93 7.31
N ILE A 220 10.46 -6.72 7.59
CA ILE A 220 11.21 -5.47 7.33
C ILE A 220 12.55 -5.44 8.09
N TYR A 221 12.66 -6.13 9.22
CA TYR A 221 13.89 -6.19 10.02
C TYR A 221 15.07 -6.87 9.29
N GLU A 222 14.79 -7.55 8.18
CA GLU A 222 15.83 -8.20 7.34
C GLU A 222 16.34 -7.29 6.22
N ILE A 223 15.78 -6.08 6.05
CA ILE A 223 16.11 -5.19 4.93
C ILE A 223 17.60 -4.85 4.85
N GLY A 224 18.30 -4.79 5.97
CA GLY A 224 19.75 -4.56 5.99
C GLY A 224 20.55 -5.55 5.16
N SER A 225 20.01 -6.75 4.88
CA SER A 225 20.66 -7.77 4.03
C SER A 225 20.66 -7.43 2.54
N VAL A 226 19.87 -6.44 2.10
CA VAL A 226 19.67 -6.09 0.69
C VAL A 226 20.08 -4.64 0.36
N LEU A 227 20.39 -3.82 1.36
CA LEU A 227 20.95 -2.47 1.24
C LEU A 227 22.45 -2.50 0.98
#